data_8da55a789ec6a966066451bd85c3c031
#
_entry.id   8da55a789ec6a966066451bd85c3c031
#
_cell.length_a   1.000
_cell.length_b   1.000
_cell.length_c   1.000
_cell.angle_alpha   90.00
_cell.angle_beta   90.00
_cell.angle_gamma   90.00
#
_symmetry.space_group_name_H-M   'P 1'
#
loop_
_entity.id
_entity.type
_entity.pdbx_description
1 polymer ?
#
loop_
_entity_poly.entity_id
_entity_poly.type
_entity_poly.pdbx_seq_one_letter_code
_entity_poly.pdbx_strand_id
1 'polypeptide(L)'
;MKHHTGNRTLKVLSAALFSASMLFASHAFASGTEQLKAFVSQVRAARGDFTQQEIKAPGKANNGATSTTVPTKGATSSGTFMFARPGKFIWSYQKPYSQILQADGDKLYVYDKDLNQVTVRTLGGSLGASPAAILFGSNDLEKNFNLRDAGEKGGIDWLELTPKAKDTQFETVGIGFKDGNLQAMELHDVFGNVTLLTFSNIQKNPPIKSDTFKFTVPKGADVING
;
A
#
# COMPACT_ATOMS: atom_id res chain seq x y z
N MET A 1 -36.58 -69.68 -62.92
CA MET A 1 -37.39 -69.25 -61.80
C MET A 1 -36.56 -69.32 -60.49
N LYS A 2 -36.03 -68.25 -60.03
CA LYS A 2 -35.60 -68.06 -58.64
C LYS A 2 -35.33 -66.59 -58.47
N HIS A 3 -36.14 -65.95 -57.65
CA HIS A 3 -36.02 -64.56 -57.24
C HIS A 3 -34.87 -64.39 -56.24
N HIS A 4 -34.01 -63.42 -56.44
CA HIS A 4 -33.05 -62.96 -55.46
C HIS A 4 -33.41 -61.53 -55.03
N THR A 5 -33.86 -61.46 -53.82
CA THR A 5 -34.18 -60.21 -53.11
C THR A 5 -32.89 -59.66 -52.55
N GLY A 6 -32.43 -58.52 -53.02
CA GLY A 6 -31.25 -57.83 -52.50
C GLY A 6 -31.63 -56.87 -51.36
N ASN A 7 -31.13 -57.18 -50.19
CA ASN A 7 -31.24 -56.34 -49.00
C ASN A 7 -30.23 -55.15 -49.06
N ARG A 8 -30.72 -53.94 -49.20
CA ARG A 8 -29.91 -52.71 -49.05
C ARG A 8 -29.91 -52.26 -47.58
N THR A 9 -28.83 -52.55 -46.91
CA THR A 9 -28.57 -51.97 -45.55
C THR A 9 -28.20 -50.50 -45.64
N LEU A 10 -29.06 -49.64 -45.11
CA LEU A 10 -28.84 -48.21 -45.00
C LEU A 10 -27.91 -47.97 -43.81
N LYS A 11 -26.67 -47.53 -44.10
CA LYS A 11 -25.73 -47.11 -43.04
C LYS A 11 -26.06 -45.67 -42.62
N VAL A 12 -26.62 -45.53 -41.44
CA VAL A 12 -26.85 -44.23 -40.77
C VAL A 12 -25.51 -43.77 -40.21
N LEU A 13 -24.94 -42.72 -40.76
CA LEU A 13 -23.72 -42.07 -40.26
C LEU A 13 -24.15 -41.07 -39.15
N SER A 14 -23.97 -41.48 -37.90
CA SER A 14 -24.19 -40.56 -36.75
C SER A 14 -22.98 -39.63 -36.64
N ALA A 15 -23.14 -38.38 -37.06
CA ALA A 15 -22.18 -37.30 -36.80
C ALA A 15 -22.35 -36.81 -35.37
N ALA A 16 -21.44 -37.19 -34.49
CA ALA A 16 -21.35 -36.63 -33.13
C ALA A 16 -20.71 -35.25 -33.20
N LEU A 17 -21.51 -34.21 -33.03
CA LEU A 17 -21.03 -32.84 -32.80
C LEU A 17 -20.44 -32.75 -31.40
N PHE A 18 -19.13 -32.74 -31.31
CA PHE A 18 -18.39 -32.43 -30.11
C PHE A 18 -18.38 -30.89 -29.94
N SER A 19 -19.35 -30.35 -29.19
CA SER A 19 -19.34 -28.94 -28.77
C SER A 19 -18.25 -28.75 -27.74
N ALA A 20 -17.09 -28.28 -28.15
CA ALA A 20 -16.03 -27.81 -27.25
C ALA A 20 -16.50 -26.49 -26.59
N SER A 21 -17.10 -26.58 -25.44
CA SER A 21 -17.35 -25.43 -24.57
C SER A 21 -16.01 -24.93 -24.05
N MET A 22 -15.44 -23.89 -24.67
CA MET A 22 -14.32 -23.14 -24.09
C MET A 22 -14.84 -22.40 -22.82
N LEU A 23 -14.56 -22.97 -21.68
CA LEU A 23 -14.65 -22.29 -20.39
C LEU A 23 -13.61 -21.16 -20.41
N PHE A 24 -14.02 -19.95 -20.74
CA PHE A 24 -13.25 -18.75 -20.42
C PHE A 24 -13.22 -18.66 -18.90
N ALA A 25 -12.14 -19.14 -18.29
CA ALA A 25 -11.83 -18.84 -16.90
C ALA A 25 -11.59 -17.34 -16.81
N SER A 26 -12.63 -16.59 -16.44
CA SER A 26 -12.47 -15.19 -16.04
C SER A 26 -11.52 -15.20 -14.84
N HIS A 27 -10.30 -14.74 -15.03
CA HIS A 27 -9.41 -14.47 -13.93
C HIS A 27 -10.05 -13.31 -13.17
N ALA A 28 -10.79 -13.62 -12.12
CA ALA A 28 -11.22 -12.62 -11.17
C ALA A 28 -9.94 -12.09 -10.49
N PHE A 29 -9.50 -10.91 -10.88
CA PHE A 29 -8.44 -10.22 -10.15
C PHE A 29 -8.97 -9.97 -8.74
N ALA A 30 -8.18 -10.33 -7.74
CA ALA A 30 -8.53 -10.06 -6.34
C ALA A 30 -8.62 -8.54 -6.17
N SER A 31 -9.71 -8.05 -5.56
CA SER A 31 -9.90 -6.63 -5.27
C SER A 31 -8.78 -6.07 -4.39
N GLY A 32 -8.60 -4.75 -4.36
CA GLY A 32 -7.62 -4.11 -3.48
C GLY A 32 -7.80 -4.51 -2.02
N THR A 33 -9.05 -4.65 -1.56
CA THR A 33 -9.37 -5.12 -0.20
C THR A 33 -8.93 -6.56 0.05
N GLU A 34 -9.16 -7.46 -0.91
CA GLU A 34 -8.72 -8.87 -0.80
C GLU A 34 -7.20 -8.97 -0.81
N GLN A 35 -6.52 -8.20 -1.66
CA GLN A 35 -5.06 -8.15 -1.70
C GLN A 35 -4.47 -7.58 -0.41
N LEU A 36 -5.08 -6.55 0.18
CA LEU A 36 -4.67 -6.04 1.50
C LEU A 36 -4.82 -7.11 2.58
N LYS A 37 -5.97 -7.81 2.66
CA LYS A 37 -6.20 -8.88 3.63
C LYS A 37 -5.18 -10.01 3.47
N ALA A 38 -4.91 -10.42 2.25
CA ALA A 38 -3.89 -11.41 1.93
C ALA A 38 -2.49 -10.92 2.35
N PHE A 39 -2.14 -9.67 2.03
CA PHE A 39 -0.86 -9.07 2.42
C PHE A 39 -0.68 -9.02 3.93
N VAL A 40 -1.68 -8.56 4.68
CA VAL A 40 -1.62 -8.49 6.16
C VAL A 40 -1.50 -9.87 6.79
N SER A 41 -2.21 -10.89 6.27
CA SER A 41 -2.20 -12.25 6.82
C SER A 41 -0.93 -13.04 6.48
N GLN A 42 -0.39 -12.88 5.27
CA GLN A 42 0.73 -13.69 4.77
C GLN A 42 2.09 -13.03 4.99
N VAL A 43 2.16 -11.69 4.97
CA VAL A 43 3.41 -10.94 5.11
C VAL A 43 3.58 -10.49 6.56
N ARG A 44 4.26 -11.31 7.34
CA ARG A 44 4.57 -11.01 8.76
C ARG A 44 5.69 -10.01 8.90
N ALA A 45 6.60 -9.98 7.94
CA ALA A 45 7.71 -9.06 7.89
C ALA A 45 8.03 -8.72 6.44
N ALA A 46 8.55 -7.54 6.18
CA ALA A 46 9.13 -7.21 4.88
C ALA A 46 10.16 -6.11 5.04
N ARG A 47 10.97 -5.94 4.00
CA ARG A 47 11.85 -4.80 3.80
C ARG A 47 11.86 -4.41 2.33
N GLY A 48 12.19 -3.16 2.04
CA GLY A 48 12.24 -2.64 0.67
C GLY A 48 12.63 -1.18 0.65
N ASP A 49 12.48 -0.60 -0.52
CA ASP A 49 12.77 0.80 -0.78
C ASP A 49 11.48 1.56 -1.05
N PHE A 50 11.49 2.86 -0.79
CA PHE A 50 10.40 3.75 -1.16
C PHE A 50 10.92 5.03 -1.80
N THR A 51 10.07 5.60 -2.65
CA THR A 51 10.18 6.98 -3.13
C THR A 51 8.90 7.71 -2.77
N GLN A 52 9.01 8.90 -2.23
CA GLN A 52 7.88 9.76 -1.86
C GLN A 52 7.93 11.05 -2.67
N GLN A 53 6.82 11.41 -3.27
CA GLN A 53 6.63 12.63 -4.04
C GLN A 53 5.49 13.44 -3.46
N GLU A 54 5.74 14.69 -3.12
CA GLU A 54 4.67 15.63 -2.81
C GLU A 54 4.11 16.25 -4.08
N ILE A 55 2.78 16.35 -4.15
CA ILE A 55 2.03 17.01 -5.21
C ILE A 55 1.15 18.04 -4.51
N LYS A 56 1.45 19.31 -4.71
CA LYS A 56 0.71 20.40 -4.08
C LYS A 56 -0.55 20.73 -4.89
N ALA A 57 -1.65 20.97 -4.18
CA ALA A 57 -2.88 21.47 -4.77
C ALA A 57 -2.63 22.75 -5.56
N PRO A 58 -3.43 23.02 -6.62
CA PRO A 58 -3.39 24.31 -7.31
C PRO A 58 -3.59 25.46 -6.32
N GLY A 59 -2.66 26.41 -6.31
CA GLY A 59 -2.75 27.58 -5.41
C GLY A 59 -4.00 28.41 -5.72
N LYS A 60 -4.81 28.76 -4.71
CA LYS A 60 -5.82 29.79 -4.85
C LYS A 60 -5.11 31.15 -5.07
N ALA A 61 -5.49 31.87 -6.13
CA ALA A 61 -4.96 33.19 -6.35
C ALA A 61 -5.33 34.12 -5.20
N ASN A 62 -4.34 34.56 -4.44
CA ASN A 62 -4.50 35.67 -3.49
C ASN A 62 -4.17 36.96 -4.24
N ASN A 63 -5.18 37.84 -4.37
CA ASN A 63 -5.04 39.24 -4.80
C ASN A 63 -4.12 39.50 -6.02
N GLY A 64 -4.57 39.11 -7.23
CA GLY A 64 -3.95 39.55 -8.48
C GLY A 64 -2.77 38.70 -8.99
N ALA A 65 -2.36 37.66 -8.30
CA ALA A 65 -1.41 36.68 -8.82
C ALA A 65 -2.12 35.66 -9.72
N THR A 66 -1.47 35.22 -10.80
CA THR A 66 -2.01 34.20 -11.70
C THR A 66 -2.21 32.89 -10.90
N SER A 67 -3.47 32.45 -10.76
CA SER A 67 -3.77 31.17 -10.14
C SER A 67 -3.16 30.06 -10.99
N THR A 68 -2.26 29.28 -10.44
CA THR A 68 -1.79 28.05 -11.08
C THR A 68 -2.94 27.02 -10.99
N THR A 69 -3.60 26.77 -12.11
CA THR A 69 -4.67 25.75 -12.20
C THR A 69 -4.13 24.31 -12.26
N VAL A 70 -2.81 24.14 -12.25
CA VAL A 70 -2.13 22.85 -12.37
C VAL A 70 -1.44 22.51 -11.05
N PRO A 71 -1.61 21.26 -10.54
CA PRO A 71 -0.86 20.79 -9.38
C PRO A 71 0.64 20.89 -9.61
N THR A 72 1.40 21.37 -8.63
CA THR A 72 2.85 21.50 -8.71
C THR A 72 3.54 20.33 -8.01
N LYS A 73 4.55 19.78 -8.69
CA LYS A 73 5.40 18.74 -8.14
C LYS A 73 6.31 19.36 -7.08
N GLY A 74 6.16 18.90 -5.83
CA GLY A 74 6.98 19.34 -4.69
C GLY A 74 8.24 18.51 -4.51
N ALA A 75 8.75 18.46 -3.29
CA ALA A 75 9.96 17.72 -2.94
C ALA A 75 9.81 16.22 -3.20
N THR A 76 10.89 15.57 -3.60
CA THR A 76 11.01 14.12 -3.69
C THR A 76 11.93 13.63 -2.59
N SER A 77 11.45 12.65 -1.82
CA SER A 77 12.23 11.97 -0.79
C SER A 77 12.36 10.50 -1.14
N SER A 78 13.40 9.84 -0.63
CA SER A 78 13.57 8.41 -0.81
C SER A 78 14.28 7.80 0.39
N GLY A 79 14.10 6.49 0.53
CA GLY A 79 14.69 5.76 1.63
C GLY A 79 14.34 4.29 1.62
N THR A 80 14.48 3.67 2.78
CA THR A 80 14.23 2.24 2.98
C THR A 80 13.21 2.03 4.09
N PHE A 81 12.51 0.91 4.03
CA PHE A 81 11.63 0.47 5.09
C PHE A 81 11.89 -0.98 5.49
N MET A 82 11.58 -1.29 6.72
CA MET A 82 11.53 -2.64 7.26
C MET A 82 10.42 -2.72 8.30
N PHE A 83 9.66 -3.82 8.32
CA PHE A 83 8.68 -4.04 9.38
C PHE A 83 8.61 -5.50 9.82
N ALA A 84 8.12 -5.71 11.03
CA ALA A 84 7.67 -6.99 11.55
C ALA A 84 6.38 -6.78 12.35
N ARG A 85 5.29 -7.42 11.93
CA ARG A 85 3.98 -7.30 12.56
C ARG A 85 3.90 -8.05 13.90
N PRO A 86 3.15 -7.54 14.88
CA PRO A 86 2.42 -6.26 14.85
C PRO A 86 3.31 -5.07 15.28
N GLY A 87 3.05 -3.90 14.70
CA GLY A 87 3.48 -2.61 15.23
C GLY A 87 4.98 -2.30 15.25
N LYS A 88 5.84 -3.14 14.69
CA LYS A 88 7.29 -2.91 14.64
C LYS A 88 7.71 -2.50 13.25
N PHE A 89 8.36 -1.36 13.12
CA PHE A 89 8.90 -0.91 11.84
C PHE A 89 10.09 0.04 12.00
N ILE A 90 10.87 0.13 10.94
CA ILE A 90 11.89 1.16 10.71
C ILE A 90 11.59 1.76 9.33
N TRP A 91 11.39 3.07 9.29
CA TRP A 91 11.20 3.84 8.08
C TRP A 91 12.28 4.90 8.03
N SER A 92 13.21 4.78 7.10
CA SER A 92 14.41 5.61 7.05
C SER A 92 14.44 6.45 5.80
N TYR A 93 14.24 7.76 5.94
CA TYR A 93 14.53 8.74 4.89
C TYR A 93 16.04 8.90 4.76
N GLN A 94 16.52 8.86 3.52
CA GLN A 94 17.94 8.97 3.17
C GLN A 94 18.22 10.19 2.31
N LYS A 95 17.23 10.68 1.56
CA LYS A 95 17.31 11.85 0.68
C LYS A 95 15.99 12.62 0.74
N PRO A 96 16.00 13.96 0.70
CA PRO A 96 17.17 14.87 0.77
C PRO A 96 17.73 15.04 2.19
N TYR A 97 16.99 14.68 3.23
CA TYR A 97 17.34 14.74 4.65
C TYR A 97 17.42 13.34 5.26
N SER A 98 18.06 13.23 6.42
CA SER A 98 18.22 11.96 7.10
C SER A 98 17.37 11.89 8.37
N GLN A 99 16.25 11.15 8.30
CA GLN A 99 15.32 10.96 9.40
C GLN A 99 14.94 9.49 9.53
N ILE A 100 14.79 9.00 10.75
CA ILE A 100 14.33 7.64 11.03
C ILE A 100 13.05 7.71 11.86
N LEU A 101 12.00 7.02 11.40
CA LEU A 101 10.83 6.68 12.18
C LEU A 101 10.95 5.20 12.55
N GLN A 102 11.01 4.90 13.83
CA GLN A 102 11.13 3.53 14.32
C GLN A 102 10.08 3.25 15.38
N ALA A 103 9.36 2.14 15.23
CA ALA A 103 8.42 1.65 16.21
C ALA A 103 8.85 0.29 16.77
N ASP A 104 8.72 0.12 18.08
CA ASP A 104 9.06 -1.12 18.80
C ASP A 104 7.83 -1.99 19.15
N GLY A 105 6.64 -1.53 18.77
CA GLY A 105 5.34 -2.13 19.08
C GLY A 105 4.48 -1.23 19.97
N ASP A 106 5.07 -0.48 20.88
CA ASP A 106 4.38 0.40 21.84
C ASP A 106 4.64 1.88 21.56
N LYS A 107 5.88 2.22 21.25
CA LYS A 107 6.36 3.59 21.04
C LYS A 107 6.79 3.82 19.60
N LEU A 108 6.63 5.05 19.16
CA LEU A 108 7.18 5.59 17.93
C LEU A 108 8.29 6.59 18.29
N TYR A 109 9.47 6.36 17.77
CA TYR A 109 10.64 7.21 17.86
C TYR A 109 10.86 7.88 16.51
N VAL A 110 10.90 9.21 16.49
CA VAL A 110 11.25 10.00 15.32
C VAL A 110 12.61 10.62 15.58
N TYR A 111 13.64 10.10 14.94
CA TYR A 111 15.00 10.59 15.07
C TYR A 111 15.38 11.44 13.86
N ASP A 112 15.51 12.73 14.07
CA ASP A 112 16.09 13.67 13.15
C ASP A 112 17.62 13.70 13.37
N LYS A 113 18.37 13.23 12.38
CA LYS A 113 19.82 13.13 12.49
C LYS A 113 20.51 14.49 12.39
N ASP A 114 19.96 15.40 11.60
CA ASP A 114 20.55 16.71 11.37
C ASP A 114 20.43 17.60 12.61
N LEU A 115 19.32 17.44 13.35
CA LEU A 115 19.09 18.13 14.63
C LEU A 115 19.64 17.34 15.84
N ASN A 116 20.06 16.08 15.65
CA ASN A 116 20.38 15.14 16.72
C ASN A 116 19.30 15.07 17.81
N GLN A 117 18.02 14.98 17.36
CA GLN A 117 16.85 15.04 18.24
C GLN A 117 15.95 13.82 18.04
N VAL A 118 15.46 13.25 19.14
CA VAL A 118 14.51 12.14 19.17
C VAL A 118 13.19 12.61 19.75
N THR A 119 12.11 12.51 19.00
CA THR A 119 10.75 12.67 19.52
C THR A 119 10.16 11.30 19.81
N VAL A 120 9.62 11.10 21.01
CA VAL A 120 9.01 9.85 21.46
C VAL A 120 7.51 10.06 21.61
N ARG A 121 6.71 9.18 21.00
CA ARG A 121 5.23 9.17 21.05
C ARG A 121 4.70 7.77 21.27
N THR A 122 3.45 7.66 21.73
CA THR A 122 2.75 6.36 21.72
C THR A 122 2.37 5.99 20.29
N LEU A 123 2.61 4.74 19.87
CA LEU A 123 2.32 4.29 18.52
C LEU A 123 0.82 4.40 18.19
N GLY A 124 -0.07 4.04 19.12
CA GLY A 124 -1.52 4.08 18.93
C GLY A 124 -2.07 5.47 18.60
N GLY A 125 -1.53 6.53 19.21
CA GLY A 125 -1.88 7.92 18.92
C GLY A 125 -1.29 8.47 17.61
N SER A 126 -0.36 7.74 16.99
CA SER A 126 0.38 8.19 15.81
C SER A 126 -0.10 7.55 14.50
N LEU A 127 -1.15 6.69 14.54
CA LEU A 127 -1.63 5.94 13.37
C LEU A 127 -2.07 6.82 12.18
N GLY A 128 -2.53 8.03 12.43
CA GLY A 128 -2.86 9.00 11.39
C GLY A 128 -1.72 9.94 11.00
N ALA A 129 -0.52 9.78 11.57
CA ALA A 129 0.54 10.79 11.47
C ALA A 129 1.60 10.49 10.40
N SER A 130 1.68 9.25 9.90
CA SER A 130 2.67 8.90 8.88
C SER A 130 2.25 7.71 8.03
N PRO A 131 2.73 7.63 6.76
CA PRO A 131 2.51 6.46 5.90
C PRO A 131 2.96 5.15 6.54
N ALA A 132 4.08 5.15 7.23
CA ALA A 132 4.62 3.98 7.91
C ALA A 132 3.70 3.49 9.03
N ALA A 133 3.14 4.40 9.84
CA ALA A 133 2.21 4.05 10.90
C ALA A 133 0.90 3.46 10.36
N ILE A 134 0.39 3.97 9.25
CA ILE A 134 -0.80 3.44 8.58
C ILE A 134 -0.54 2.03 8.05
N LEU A 135 0.57 1.81 7.33
CA LEU A 135 0.86 0.53 6.67
C LEU A 135 1.29 -0.57 7.65
N PHE A 136 2.02 -0.23 8.70
CA PHE A 136 2.74 -1.21 9.52
C PHE A 136 2.40 -1.15 11.01
N GLY A 137 1.75 -0.08 11.46
CA GLY A 137 1.47 0.16 12.86
C GLY A 137 0.33 -0.68 13.46
N SER A 138 -0.61 -1.14 12.62
CA SER A 138 -1.75 -1.97 13.05
C SER A 138 -2.01 -3.08 12.06
N ASN A 139 -2.50 -4.25 12.56
CA ASN A 139 -3.00 -5.32 11.70
C ASN A 139 -4.48 -5.14 11.35
N ASP A 140 -5.18 -4.26 12.05
CA ASP A 140 -6.62 -4.04 11.93
C ASP A 140 -6.88 -2.59 11.48
N LEU A 141 -6.72 -2.37 10.18
CA LEU A 141 -7.03 -1.07 9.57
C LEU A 141 -8.53 -0.75 9.63
N GLU A 142 -9.39 -1.76 9.60
CA GLU A 142 -10.85 -1.58 9.65
C GLU A 142 -11.31 -0.96 10.98
N LYS A 143 -10.51 -1.06 12.04
CA LYS A 143 -10.80 -0.40 13.31
C LYS A 143 -10.77 1.13 13.18
N ASN A 144 -9.84 1.66 12.41
CA ASN A 144 -9.56 3.10 12.31
C ASN A 144 -10.05 3.71 11.01
N PHE A 145 -10.31 2.90 9.97
CA PHE A 145 -10.68 3.34 8.64
C PHE A 145 -11.90 2.59 8.11
N ASN A 146 -12.69 3.26 7.28
CA ASN A 146 -13.63 2.60 6.39
C ASN A 146 -12.87 2.27 5.11
N LEU A 147 -12.98 1.01 4.66
CA LEU A 147 -12.29 0.49 3.49
C LEU A 147 -13.26 0.39 2.32
N ARG A 148 -12.84 0.79 1.14
CA ARG A 148 -13.61 0.71 -0.10
C ARG A 148 -12.68 0.35 -1.26
N ASP A 149 -13.08 -0.63 -2.09
CA ASP A 149 -12.38 -0.89 -3.34
C ASP A 149 -12.53 0.30 -4.28
N ALA A 150 -11.42 0.79 -4.82
CA ALA A 150 -11.36 1.94 -5.73
C ALA A 150 -11.09 1.53 -7.18
N GLY A 151 -11.11 0.21 -7.47
CA GLY A 151 -10.93 -0.36 -8.80
C GLY A 151 -9.47 -0.38 -9.27
N GLU A 152 -9.29 -0.76 -10.51
CA GLU A 152 -7.97 -0.84 -11.15
C GLU A 152 -7.65 0.48 -11.88
N LYS A 153 -6.43 0.97 -11.70
CA LYS A 153 -5.91 2.12 -12.43
C LYS A 153 -4.43 1.91 -12.75
N GLY A 154 -4.11 1.85 -14.02
CA GLY A 154 -2.73 1.68 -14.50
C GLY A 154 -2.11 0.33 -14.16
N GLY A 155 -2.90 -0.74 -14.10
CA GLY A 155 -2.46 -2.08 -13.73
C GLY A 155 -2.22 -2.27 -12.23
N ILE A 156 -2.74 -1.37 -11.40
CA ILE A 156 -2.69 -1.40 -9.94
C ILE A 156 -4.13 -1.42 -9.41
N ASP A 157 -4.44 -2.37 -8.55
CA ASP A 157 -5.72 -2.47 -7.84
C ASP A 157 -5.67 -1.59 -6.60
N TRP A 158 -6.56 -0.61 -6.55
CA TRP A 158 -6.59 0.40 -5.50
C TRP A 158 -7.65 0.11 -4.45
N LEU A 159 -7.28 0.34 -3.23
CA LEU A 159 -8.12 0.36 -2.04
C LEU A 159 -8.07 1.77 -1.46
N GLU A 160 -9.24 2.35 -1.17
CA GLU A 160 -9.36 3.63 -0.48
C GLU A 160 -9.73 3.42 0.98
N LEU A 161 -9.05 4.14 1.84
CA LEU A 161 -9.28 4.18 3.29
C LEU A 161 -9.72 5.59 3.67
N THR A 162 -10.89 5.70 4.32
CA THR A 162 -11.35 6.95 4.90
C THR A 162 -11.25 6.87 6.43
N PRO A 163 -10.53 7.77 7.10
CA PRO A 163 -10.43 7.77 8.56
C PRO A 163 -11.81 7.86 9.22
N LYS A 164 -12.03 7.11 10.31
CA LYS A 164 -13.23 7.21 11.14
C LYS A 164 -13.18 8.38 12.12
N ALA A 165 -11.96 8.73 12.55
CA ALA A 165 -11.72 9.91 13.39
C ALA A 165 -11.82 11.17 12.53
N LYS A 166 -12.31 12.27 13.15
CA LYS A 166 -12.49 13.57 12.47
C LYS A 166 -11.22 14.42 12.48
N ASP A 167 -10.37 14.24 13.49
CA ASP A 167 -9.16 15.04 13.70
C ASP A 167 -7.95 14.35 13.09
N THR A 168 -7.99 14.08 11.78
CA THR A 168 -6.92 13.44 11.04
C THR A 168 -6.26 14.41 10.06
N GLN A 169 -4.97 14.21 9.78
CA GLN A 169 -4.24 15.00 8.80
C GLN A 169 -4.61 14.63 7.35
N PHE A 170 -5.16 13.42 7.16
CA PHE A 170 -5.52 12.90 5.85
C PHE A 170 -7.03 12.76 5.71
N GLU A 171 -7.56 13.19 4.59
CA GLU A 171 -8.96 13.03 4.20
C GLU A 171 -9.20 11.61 3.68
N THR A 172 -8.32 11.13 2.80
CA THR A 172 -8.33 9.77 2.28
C THR A 172 -6.92 9.22 2.09
N VAL A 173 -6.81 7.89 2.13
CA VAL A 173 -5.57 7.17 1.86
C VAL A 173 -5.86 6.10 0.82
N GLY A 174 -5.15 6.14 -0.31
CA GLY A 174 -5.13 5.08 -1.31
C GLY A 174 -4.01 4.09 -1.03
N ILE A 175 -4.26 2.79 -1.15
CA ILE A 175 -3.23 1.75 -1.13
C ILE A 175 -3.37 0.94 -2.41
N GLY A 176 -2.30 0.85 -3.18
CA GLY A 176 -2.26 0.17 -4.47
C GLY A 176 -1.50 -1.14 -4.40
N PHE A 177 -2.12 -2.20 -4.92
CA PHE A 177 -1.53 -3.53 -5.05
C PHE A 177 -1.45 -3.96 -6.51
N LYS A 178 -0.47 -4.80 -6.82
CA LYS A 178 -0.39 -5.52 -8.08
C LYS A 178 0.10 -6.93 -7.81
N ASP A 179 -0.68 -7.92 -8.22
CA ASP A 179 -0.35 -9.35 -8.04
C ASP A 179 0.02 -9.68 -6.56
N GLY A 180 -0.74 -9.12 -5.61
CA GLY A 180 -0.51 -9.29 -4.16
C GLY A 180 0.75 -8.59 -3.62
N ASN A 181 1.36 -7.69 -4.40
CA ASN A 181 2.49 -6.88 -3.99
C ASN A 181 2.07 -5.43 -3.76
N LEU A 182 2.45 -4.86 -2.64
CA LEU A 182 2.29 -3.43 -2.38
C LEU A 182 3.11 -2.65 -3.42
N GLN A 183 2.46 -1.74 -4.15
CA GLN A 183 3.09 -0.94 -5.21
C GLN A 183 3.16 0.54 -4.85
N ALA A 184 2.06 1.07 -4.33
CA ALA A 184 1.94 2.50 -4.10
C ALA A 184 1.03 2.82 -2.92
N MET A 185 1.14 4.05 -2.43
CA MET A 185 0.23 4.64 -1.45
C MET A 185 0.04 6.11 -1.79
N GLU A 186 -1.19 6.58 -1.73
CA GLU A 186 -1.54 7.99 -1.89
C GLU A 186 -2.16 8.50 -0.58
N LEU A 187 -1.68 9.64 -0.08
CA LEU A 187 -2.27 10.31 1.07
C LEU A 187 -2.78 11.67 0.61
N HIS A 188 -4.08 11.86 0.70
CA HIS A 188 -4.75 13.11 0.36
C HIS A 188 -5.01 13.88 1.65
N ASP A 189 -4.40 15.06 1.79
CA ASP A 189 -4.61 15.91 2.96
C ASP A 189 -5.85 16.80 2.81
N VAL A 190 -6.27 17.41 3.92
CA VAL A 190 -7.43 18.31 3.96
C VAL A 190 -7.24 19.61 3.17
N PHE A 191 -6.03 19.90 2.69
CA PHE A 191 -5.71 21.06 1.87
C PHE A 191 -5.70 20.73 0.38
N GLY A 192 -5.92 19.45 0.01
CA GLY A 192 -5.91 18.95 -1.35
C GLY A 192 -4.52 18.59 -1.88
N ASN A 193 -3.48 18.59 -1.04
CA ASN A 193 -2.19 18.07 -1.44
C ASN A 193 -2.21 16.53 -1.44
N VAL A 194 -1.37 15.95 -2.28
CA VAL A 194 -1.22 14.49 -2.36
C VAL A 194 0.22 14.11 -2.09
N THR A 195 0.42 13.17 -1.18
CA THR A 195 1.71 12.49 -0.99
C THR A 195 1.63 11.14 -1.67
N LEU A 196 2.38 10.95 -2.76
CA LEU A 196 2.48 9.69 -3.49
C LEU A 196 3.74 8.94 -3.04
N LEU A 197 3.57 7.72 -2.57
CA LEU A 197 4.65 6.78 -2.29
C LEU A 197 4.65 5.68 -3.34
N THR A 198 5.84 5.29 -3.80
CA THR A 198 6.06 4.12 -4.65
C THR A 198 7.02 3.18 -3.93
N PHE A 199 6.69 1.90 -3.92
CA PHE A 199 7.48 0.86 -3.27
C PHE A 199 8.21 0.00 -4.28
N SER A 200 9.43 -0.40 -3.95
CA SER A 200 10.26 -1.25 -4.80
C SER A 200 11.14 -2.20 -3.98
N ASN A 201 11.73 -3.20 -4.65
CA ASN A 201 12.66 -4.16 -4.05
C ASN A 201 12.12 -4.85 -2.79
N ILE A 202 10.81 -5.10 -2.74
CA ILE A 202 10.16 -5.68 -1.56
C ILE A 202 10.57 -7.15 -1.41
N GLN A 203 11.15 -7.46 -0.25
CA GLN A 203 11.43 -8.82 0.19
C GLN A 203 10.43 -9.19 1.28
N LYS A 204 9.57 -10.17 1.01
CA LYS A 204 8.55 -10.67 1.96
C LYS A 204 9.16 -11.71 2.88
N ASN A 205 8.84 -11.62 4.17
CA ASN A 205 9.23 -12.54 5.24
C ASN A 205 10.74 -12.84 5.28
N PRO A 206 11.64 -11.84 5.15
CA PRO A 206 13.06 -12.06 5.32
C PRO A 206 13.36 -12.43 6.79
N PRO A 207 14.43 -13.15 7.06
CA PRO A 207 14.87 -13.37 8.44
C PRO A 207 15.26 -12.02 9.07
N ILE A 208 14.61 -11.68 10.19
CA ILE A 208 14.88 -10.44 10.95
C ILE A 208 15.23 -10.84 12.38
N LYS A 209 16.31 -10.28 12.91
CA LYS A 209 16.72 -10.49 14.30
C LYS A 209 15.70 -9.84 15.25
N SER A 210 15.46 -10.45 16.39
CA SER A 210 14.46 -10.00 17.37
C SER A 210 14.73 -8.60 17.94
N ASP A 211 15.99 -8.20 17.99
CA ASP A 211 16.46 -6.92 18.53
C ASP A 211 16.53 -5.78 17.49
N THR A 212 16.28 -6.10 16.21
CA THR A 212 16.35 -5.12 15.11
C THR A 212 15.50 -3.87 15.36
N PHE A 213 14.34 -4.04 16.00
CA PHE A 213 13.41 -2.94 16.26
C PHE A 213 13.58 -2.29 17.64
N LYS A 214 14.59 -2.70 18.41
CA LYS A 214 14.89 -2.06 19.69
C LYS A 214 15.57 -0.72 19.42
N PHE A 215 14.88 0.39 19.77
CA PHE A 215 15.47 1.71 19.62
C PHE A 215 16.47 2.01 20.73
N THR A 216 17.60 2.55 20.36
CA THR A 216 18.60 3.08 21.31
C THR A 216 18.83 4.54 21.00
N VAL A 217 18.60 5.39 21.99
CA VAL A 217 18.84 6.84 21.87
C VAL A 217 20.28 7.09 21.50
N PRO A 218 20.57 7.80 20.38
CA PRO A 218 21.93 8.14 20.01
C PRO A 218 22.62 8.99 21.08
N LYS A 219 23.94 8.84 21.20
CA LYS A 219 24.71 9.61 22.19
C LYS A 219 24.58 11.11 21.93
N GLY A 220 24.17 11.85 22.97
CA GLY A 220 24.02 13.31 22.91
C GLY A 220 22.78 13.78 22.16
N ALA A 221 21.85 12.91 21.82
CA ALA A 221 20.59 13.34 21.23
C ALA A 221 19.66 13.92 22.29
N ASP A 222 19.00 15.03 21.95
CA ASP A 222 17.93 15.60 22.75
C ASP A 222 16.66 14.75 22.63
N VAL A 223 16.00 14.45 23.75
CA VAL A 223 14.80 13.62 23.78
C VAL A 223 13.59 14.47 24.16
N ILE A 224 12.61 14.52 23.27
CA ILE A 224 11.33 15.19 23.47
C ILE A 224 10.24 14.12 23.58
N ASN A 225 9.44 14.19 24.65
CA ASN A 225 8.26 13.36 24.84
C ASN A 225 7.03 14.13 24.37
N GLY A 226 6.24 13.54 23.46
CA GLY A 226 5.03 14.12 22.87
C GLY A 226 3.78 13.34 23.23
#